data_2df9d83a1d106ca8a04c974f36d18bbc
#
_entry.id   2df9d83a1d106ca8a04c974f36d18bbc
#
_cell.length_a   1.000
_cell.length_b   1.000
_cell.length_c   1.000
_cell.angle_alpha   90.00
_cell.angle_beta   90.00
_cell.angle_gamma   90.00
#
_symmetry.space_group_name_H-M   'P 1'
#
loop_
_entity.id
_entity.type
_entity.pdbx_description
1 polymer ?
#
loop_
_entity_poly.entity_id
_entity_poly.type
_entity_poly.pdbx_seq_one_letter_code
_entity_poly.pdbx_strand_id
1 'polypeptide(L)'
;MLWMALSPAAFAQSQNFEGFGLSIDYSLNSITDKSTPGDSATSRSGVPSITADAYRAINDQWLIGVYGSYDLGTTDTSGTDPDALHPIEAGGKVGYAFTEKLMAYVKLGYSWSKYSSPGYYQWINGPSYGIGAEYLLTKNLFTRVEVSQQNYKTVYWSDGSSDKANINAYGISLGWRF
;
A
#
# COMPACT_ATOMS: atom_id res chain seq x y z
N MET A 1 3.67 44.73 -14.85
CA MET A 1 4.52 43.53 -14.86
C MET A 1 4.88 43.21 -13.41
N LEU A 2 4.18 42.25 -12.82
CA LEU A 2 4.39 41.89 -11.40
C LEU A 2 5.35 40.68 -11.41
N TRP A 3 6.61 40.89 -11.06
CA TRP A 3 7.57 39.82 -10.80
C TRP A 3 7.24 39.25 -9.42
N MET A 4 6.59 38.09 -9.37
CA MET A 4 6.58 37.28 -8.17
C MET A 4 8.03 36.82 -7.92
N ALA A 5 8.67 37.41 -6.92
CA ALA A 5 9.88 36.92 -6.33
C ALA A 5 9.56 35.54 -5.73
N LEU A 6 9.93 34.47 -6.41
CA LEU A 6 9.95 33.12 -5.86
C LEU A 6 10.95 33.16 -4.69
N SER A 7 10.43 33.08 -3.48
CA SER A 7 11.24 33.04 -2.26
C SER A 7 12.20 31.84 -2.32
N PRO A 8 13.48 32.01 -1.92
CA PRO A 8 14.47 30.92 -1.86
C PRO A 8 14.14 29.84 -0.81
N ALA A 9 13.02 29.94 -0.09
CA ALA A 9 12.53 28.92 0.83
C ALA A 9 11.93 27.69 0.14
N ALA A 10 11.85 27.68 -1.20
CA ALA A 10 11.33 26.53 -1.97
C ALA A 10 12.35 25.39 -2.15
N PHE A 11 13.60 25.57 -1.72
CA PHE A 11 14.73 24.72 -2.15
C PHE A 11 15.03 23.50 -1.28
N ALA A 12 14.15 23.11 -0.36
CA ALA A 12 14.43 21.94 0.48
C ALA A 12 13.17 21.12 0.85
N GLN A 13 12.08 21.21 0.09
CA GLN A 13 10.81 20.58 0.45
C GLN A 13 10.94 19.06 0.49
N SER A 14 11.58 18.46 -0.51
CA SER A 14 11.73 17.01 -0.61
C SER A 14 12.68 16.44 0.45
N GLN A 15 13.69 17.17 0.89
CA GLN A 15 14.66 16.71 1.88
C GLN A 15 14.03 16.41 3.23
N ASN A 16 12.91 17.07 3.58
CA ASN A 16 12.17 16.78 4.81
C ASN A 16 11.56 15.38 4.84
N PHE A 17 11.38 14.77 3.67
CA PHE A 17 10.82 13.42 3.53
C PHE A 17 11.89 12.35 3.27
N GLU A 18 13.18 12.72 3.18
CA GLU A 18 14.27 11.76 3.03
C GLU A 18 14.46 10.91 4.28
N GLY A 19 15.05 9.75 4.09
CA GLY A 19 15.44 8.85 5.16
C GLY A 19 14.62 7.58 5.19
N PHE A 20 14.83 6.82 6.25
CA PHE A 20 14.13 5.57 6.55
C PHE A 20 12.89 5.88 7.40
N GLY A 21 11.75 5.33 7.03
CA GLY A 21 10.50 5.45 7.74
C GLY A 21 9.98 4.09 8.22
N LEU A 22 9.34 4.09 9.39
CA LEU A 22 8.60 2.95 9.91
C LEU A 22 7.23 3.43 10.35
N SER A 23 6.17 2.75 9.89
CA SER A 23 4.79 3.10 10.25
C SER A 23 3.98 1.88 10.67
N ILE A 24 2.99 2.16 11.49
CA ILE A 24 1.86 1.26 11.75
C ILE A 24 0.70 1.80 10.92
N ASP A 25 0.07 0.91 10.19
CA ASP A 25 -0.98 1.24 9.25
C ASP A 25 -2.26 0.49 9.64
N TYR A 26 -3.41 1.08 9.32
CA TYR A 26 -4.70 0.42 9.41
C TYR A 26 -5.45 0.64 8.11
N SER A 27 -5.84 -0.43 7.44
CA SER A 27 -6.55 -0.38 6.17
C SER A 27 -7.91 -1.04 6.26
N LEU A 28 -8.87 -0.46 5.55
CA LEU A 28 -10.15 -1.07 5.23
C LEU A 28 -10.02 -1.73 3.87
N ASN A 29 -9.97 -3.05 3.85
CA ASN A 29 -9.82 -3.85 2.65
C ASN A 29 -11.20 -4.30 2.16
N SER A 30 -11.48 -4.07 0.88
CA SER A 30 -12.65 -4.62 0.17
C SER A 30 -12.15 -5.63 -0.84
N ILE A 31 -12.48 -6.89 -0.61
CA ILE A 31 -12.09 -8.01 -1.47
C ILE A 31 -13.25 -8.34 -2.36
N THR A 32 -12.99 -8.36 -3.65
CA THR A 32 -13.93 -8.89 -4.64
C THR A 32 -13.36 -10.18 -5.17
N ASP A 33 -13.99 -11.27 -4.83
CA ASP A 33 -13.70 -12.59 -5.37
C ASP A 33 -14.62 -12.88 -6.56
N LYS A 34 -14.06 -13.36 -7.66
CA LYS A 34 -14.79 -13.77 -8.86
C LYS A 34 -14.51 -15.22 -9.13
N SER A 35 -15.49 -16.07 -8.82
CA SER A 35 -15.44 -17.49 -9.13
C SER A 35 -16.15 -17.76 -10.45
N THR A 36 -15.62 -18.69 -11.25
CA THR A 36 -16.32 -19.18 -12.45
C THR A 36 -16.83 -20.61 -12.19
N PRO A 37 -18.13 -20.91 -12.42
CA PRO A 37 -19.14 -20.11 -13.12
C PRO A 37 -20.03 -19.25 -12.21
N GLY A 38 -19.81 -17.90 -12.27
CA GLY A 38 -20.94 -16.99 -12.07
C GLY A 38 -21.17 -16.33 -10.72
N ASP A 39 -20.42 -16.62 -9.64
CA ASP A 39 -20.59 -15.96 -8.34
C ASP A 39 -19.51 -14.90 -8.06
N SER A 40 -19.93 -13.73 -7.58
CA SER A 40 -19.03 -12.73 -7.04
C SER A 40 -19.42 -12.38 -5.61
N ALA A 41 -18.51 -12.56 -4.67
CA ALA A 41 -18.66 -12.17 -3.29
C ALA A 41 -17.78 -10.96 -2.98
N THR A 42 -18.28 -10.03 -2.17
CA THR A 42 -17.49 -8.91 -1.68
C THR A 42 -17.46 -8.94 -0.16
N SER A 43 -16.29 -9.08 0.42
CA SER A 43 -16.05 -9.02 1.86
C SER A 43 -15.28 -7.74 2.23
N ARG A 44 -15.46 -7.28 3.47
CA ARG A 44 -14.74 -6.12 4.01
C ARG A 44 -14.09 -6.48 5.33
N SER A 45 -12.82 -6.12 5.48
CA SER A 45 -12.09 -6.34 6.73
C SER A 45 -11.19 -5.17 7.07
N GLY A 46 -10.99 -4.93 8.37
CA GLY A 46 -9.99 -4.01 8.87
C GLY A 46 -8.69 -4.75 9.12
N VAL A 47 -7.59 -4.32 8.50
CA VAL A 47 -6.31 -5.01 8.56
C VAL A 47 -5.24 -4.07 9.09
N PRO A 48 -4.66 -4.35 10.28
CA PRO A 48 -3.46 -3.68 10.75
C PRO A 48 -2.23 -4.20 10.01
N SER A 49 -1.28 -3.31 9.71
CA SER A 49 -0.02 -3.66 9.04
C SER A 49 1.15 -2.82 9.55
N ILE A 50 2.36 -3.23 9.20
CA ILE A 50 3.59 -2.49 9.43
C ILE A 50 4.22 -2.23 8.08
N THR A 51 4.63 -0.98 7.84
CA THR A 51 5.35 -0.59 6.63
C THR A 51 6.69 0.03 6.99
N ALA A 52 7.74 -0.44 6.32
CA ALA A 52 9.03 0.21 6.27
C ALA A 52 9.23 0.82 4.90
N ASP A 53 9.71 2.06 4.84
CA ASP A 53 10.06 2.73 3.60
C ASP A 53 11.35 3.52 3.70
N ALA A 54 11.92 3.85 2.54
CA ALA A 54 13.06 4.75 2.45
C ALA A 54 12.89 5.63 1.23
N TYR A 55 13.08 6.94 1.43
CA TYR A 55 13.00 7.93 0.36
C TYR A 55 14.34 8.64 0.18
N ARG A 56 14.61 9.02 -1.08
CA ARG A 56 15.71 9.88 -1.47
C ARG A 56 15.19 10.98 -2.40
N ALA A 57 15.55 12.23 -2.12
CA ALA A 57 15.27 13.36 -2.98
C ALA A 57 16.10 13.26 -4.28
N ILE A 58 15.45 13.48 -5.41
CA ILE A 58 16.11 13.62 -6.73
C ILE A 58 16.42 15.09 -6.99
N ASN A 59 15.49 15.95 -6.57
CA ASN A 59 15.59 17.40 -6.63
C ASN A 59 14.72 18.01 -5.54
N ASP A 60 14.50 19.32 -5.58
CA ASP A 60 13.79 20.07 -4.54
C ASP A 60 12.35 19.61 -4.27
N GLN A 61 11.73 18.88 -5.21
CA GLN A 61 10.32 18.48 -5.12
C GLN A 61 10.12 16.98 -5.29
N TRP A 62 10.94 16.29 -6.07
CA TRP A 62 10.76 14.90 -6.41
C TRP A 62 11.58 13.96 -5.54
N LEU A 63 10.94 12.88 -5.11
CA LEU A 63 11.55 11.78 -4.37
C LEU A 63 11.31 10.47 -5.08
N ILE A 64 12.29 9.59 -4.96
CA ILE A 64 12.11 8.15 -5.22
C ILE A 64 12.26 7.41 -3.91
N GLY A 65 11.55 6.29 -3.79
CA GLY A 65 11.63 5.48 -2.60
C GLY A 65 11.35 4.01 -2.89
N VAL A 66 11.64 3.21 -1.89
CA VAL A 66 11.29 1.80 -1.83
C VAL A 66 10.48 1.56 -0.58
N TYR A 67 9.66 0.52 -0.58
CA TYR A 67 8.88 0.14 0.58
C TYR A 67 8.71 -1.36 0.68
N GLY A 68 8.45 -1.82 1.89
CA GLY A 68 7.98 -3.16 2.19
C GLY A 68 6.93 -3.09 3.29
N SER A 69 5.85 -3.85 3.15
CA SER A 69 4.78 -3.94 4.14
C SER A 69 4.44 -5.37 4.48
N TYR A 70 3.96 -5.57 5.69
CA TYR A 70 3.51 -6.85 6.20
C TYR A 70 2.19 -6.66 6.95
N ASP A 71 1.14 -7.37 6.51
CA ASP A 71 -0.16 -7.34 7.15
C ASP A 71 -0.17 -8.26 8.37
N LEU A 72 -0.53 -7.70 9.53
CA LEU A 72 -0.60 -8.40 10.82
C LEU A 72 -1.96 -9.08 11.03
N GLY A 73 -2.98 -8.65 10.28
CA GLY A 73 -4.33 -9.19 10.34
C GLY A 73 -4.59 -10.22 9.27
N THR A 74 -5.66 -11.00 9.46
CA THR A 74 -6.19 -11.90 8.47
C THR A 74 -7.29 -11.19 7.67
N THR A 75 -7.29 -11.38 6.37
CA THR A 75 -8.40 -10.93 5.52
C THR A 75 -9.34 -12.10 5.30
N ASP A 76 -10.53 -12.02 5.88
CA ASP A 76 -11.55 -13.04 5.76
C ASP A 76 -12.23 -12.94 4.40
N THR A 77 -12.20 -14.02 3.61
CA THR A 77 -12.73 -14.04 2.24
C THR A 77 -14.18 -14.51 2.16
N SER A 78 -14.71 -15.26 3.14
CA SER A 78 -16.02 -15.88 2.99
C SER A 78 -16.86 -16.14 4.24
N GLY A 79 -16.39 -15.76 5.44
CA GLY A 79 -17.20 -15.92 6.67
C GLY A 79 -17.50 -17.35 7.11
N THR A 80 -17.01 -18.36 6.42
CA THR A 80 -17.23 -19.78 6.73
C THR A 80 -15.97 -20.61 6.94
N ASP A 81 -14.81 -20.10 6.53
CA ASP A 81 -13.50 -20.75 6.80
C ASP A 81 -12.42 -19.68 7.05
N PRO A 82 -11.54 -19.88 8.05
CA PRO A 82 -10.50 -18.90 8.38
C PRO A 82 -9.35 -18.99 7.38
N ASP A 83 -9.56 -18.55 6.15
CA ASP A 83 -8.48 -18.39 5.19
C ASP A 83 -7.69 -17.13 5.50
N ALA A 84 -6.71 -17.31 6.37
CA ALA A 84 -5.82 -16.26 6.82
C ALA A 84 -4.83 -15.91 5.71
N LEU A 85 -5.03 -14.76 5.06
CA LEU A 85 -4.04 -14.17 4.18
C LEU A 85 -3.21 -13.15 4.96
N HIS A 86 -1.90 -13.36 5.01
CA HIS A 86 -0.94 -12.37 5.49
C HIS A 86 -0.13 -11.86 4.30
N PRO A 87 -0.61 -10.83 3.59
CA PRO A 87 0.11 -10.28 2.46
C PRO A 87 1.44 -9.67 2.89
N ILE A 88 2.47 -9.94 2.09
CA ILE A 88 3.73 -9.21 2.09
C ILE A 88 3.76 -8.44 0.79
N GLU A 89 4.06 -7.17 0.85
CA GLU A 89 4.17 -6.33 -0.33
C GLU A 89 5.51 -5.60 -0.35
N ALA A 90 6.12 -5.49 -1.52
CA ALA A 90 7.33 -4.69 -1.72
C ALA A 90 7.28 -3.97 -3.06
N GLY A 91 7.90 -2.78 -3.13
CA GLY A 91 7.86 -2.00 -4.35
C GLY A 91 8.61 -0.68 -4.28
N GLY A 92 8.34 0.14 -5.30
CA GLY A 92 8.86 1.49 -5.42
C GLY A 92 7.78 2.55 -5.24
N LYS A 93 8.23 3.74 -4.84
CA LYS A 93 7.40 4.94 -4.70
C LYS A 93 8.05 6.11 -5.44
N VAL A 94 7.22 6.96 -6.01
CA VAL A 94 7.63 8.28 -6.53
C VAL A 94 6.78 9.31 -5.83
N GLY A 95 7.42 10.25 -5.14
CA GLY A 95 6.78 11.30 -4.37
C GLY A 95 7.02 12.69 -4.97
N TYR A 96 6.07 13.57 -4.75
CA TYR A 96 6.16 14.99 -5.05
C TYR A 96 5.82 15.80 -3.80
N ALA A 97 6.80 16.56 -3.30
CA ALA A 97 6.62 17.44 -2.15
C ALA A 97 5.99 18.75 -2.62
N PHE A 98 4.75 19.00 -2.22
CA PHE A 98 4.05 20.25 -2.49
C PHE A 98 4.47 21.37 -1.53
N THR A 99 4.79 20.98 -0.30
CA THR A 99 5.26 21.86 0.76
C THR A 99 6.30 21.14 1.59
N GLU A 100 6.93 21.84 2.53
CA GLU A 100 7.85 21.25 3.52
C GLU A 100 7.21 20.16 4.40
N LYS A 101 5.88 20.05 4.42
CA LYS A 101 5.13 19.12 5.26
C LYS A 101 4.18 18.19 4.51
N LEU A 102 3.89 18.46 3.24
CA LEU A 102 2.93 17.68 2.45
C LEU A 102 3.56 17.12 1.19
N MET A 103 3.53 15.81 1.05
CA MET A 103 3.95 15.06 -0.12
C MET A 103 2.80 14.19 -0.60
N ALA A 104 2.55 14.13 -1.92
CA ALA A 104 1.78 13.05 -2.52
C ALA A 104 2.73 12.08 -3.22
N TYR A 105 2.29 10.82 -3.33
CA TYR A 105 3.09 9.79 -3.99
C TYR A 105 2.22 8.80 -4.75
N VAL A 106 2.85 8.16 -5.72
CA VAL A 106 2.36 6.94 -6.36
C VAL A 106 3.24 5.78 -5.94
N LYS A 107 2.65 4.59 -5.77
CA LYS A 107 3.40 3.36 -5.50
C LYS A 107 3.11 2.30 -6.55
N LEU A 108 4.11 1.53 -6.89
CA LEU A 108 4.03 0.33 -7.71
C LEU A 108 4.79 -0.78 -7.00
N GLY A 109 4.18 -1.93 -6.90
CA GLY A 109 4.77 -3.04 -6.16
C GLY A 109 4.25 -4.40 -6.61
N TYR A 110 4.63 -5.37 -5.84
CA TYR A 110 4.21 -6.74 -5.98
C TYR A 110 3.86 -7.30 -4.61
N SER A 111 2.72 -7.99 -4.55
CA SER A 111 2.20 -8.59 -3.33
C SER A 111 2.26 -10.10 -3.42
N TRP A 112 2.65 -10.74 -2.31
CA TRP A 112 2.65 -12.18 -2.12
C TRP A 112 1.79 -12.49 -0.91
N SER A 113 0.90 -13.47 -1.03
CA SER A 113 0.07 -13.92 0.06
C SER A 113 -0.02 -15.45 0.07
N LYS A 114 -0.16 -16.00 1.27
CA LYS A 114 -0.38 -17.42 1.44
C LYS A 114 -1.89 -17.67 1.56
N TYR A 115 -2.44 -18.34 0.58
CA TYR A 115 -3.82 -18.85 0.64
C TYR A 115 -3.83 -20.18 1.38
N SER A 116 -4.65 -20.29 2.41
CA SER A 116 -4.81 -21.51 3.21
C SER A 116 -6.26 -21.95 3.13
N SER A 117 -6.48 -23.17 2.64
CA SER A 117 -7.76 -23.89 2.71
C SER A 117 -7.54 -25.22 3.42
N PRO A 118 -8.52 -25.85 4.07
CA PRO A 118 -8.33 -27.13 4.75
C PRO A 118 -7.68 -28.19 3.86
N GLY A 119 -6.40 -28.50 4.15
CA GLY A 119 -5.61 -29.50 3.41
C GLY A 119 -4.82 -28.97 2.21
N TYR A 120 -4.89 -27.66 1.88
CA TYR A 120 -4.16 -27.07 0.75
C TYR A 120 -3.53 -25.73 1.14
N TYR A 121 -2.27 -25.55 0.77
CA TYR A 121 -1.54 -24.28 0.88
C TYR A 121 -1.07 -23.86 -0.51
N GLN A 122 -1.46 -22.67 -0.94
CA GLN A 122 -0.99 -22.11 -2.21
C GLN A 122 -0.51 -20.67 -2.04
N TRP A 123 0.63 -20.35 -2.63
CA TRP A 123 1.07 -18.96 -2.72
C TRP A 123 0.41 -18.29 -3.91
N ILE A 124 -0.28 -17.19 -3.63
CA ILE A 124 -0.84 -16.28 -4.64
C ILE A 124 0.00 -15.01 -4.68
N ASN A 125 0.12 -14.43 -5.83
CA ASN A 125 0.90 -13.22 -6.03
C ASN A 125 0.32 -12.37 -7.14
N GLY A 126 0.63 -11.07 -7.12
CA GLY A 126 0.16 -10.17 -8.15
C GLY A 126 0.69 -8.75 -8.00
N PRO A 127 0.55 -7.92 -9.05
CA PRO A 127 0.93 -6.52 -9.00
C PRO A 127 0.04 -5.73 -8.05
N SER A 128 0.64 -4.74 -7.40
CA SER A 128 -0.02 -3.75 -6.57
C SER A 128 0.30 -2.35 -7.06
N TYR A 129 -0.63 -1.43 -6.90
CA TYR A 129 -0.44 -0.03 -7.19
C TYR A 129 -1.33 0.82 -6.29
N GLY A 130 -0.90 2.05 -6.02
CA GLY A 130 -1.63 2.95 -5.15
C GLY A 130 -1.17 4.38 -5.27
N ILE A 131 -1.95 5.24 -4.65
CA ILE A 131 -1.66 6.65 -4.47
C ILE A 131 -1.86 7.02 -3.02
N GLY A 132 -1.07 7.95 -2.52
CA GLY A 132 -1.21 8.41 -1.16
C GLY A 132 -0.70 9.82 -0.95
N ALA A 133 -0.97 10.34 0.24
CA ALA A 133 -0.42 11.58 0.72
C ALA A 133 0.17 11.37 2.12
N GLU A 134 1.33 11.97 2.34
CA GLU A 134 2.04 11.95 3.61
C GLU A 134 2.16 13.37 4.14
N TYR A 135 1.82 13.54 5.43
CA TYR A 135 1.92 14.82 6.12
C TYR A 135 2.83 14.69 7.34
N LEU A 136 3.85 15.54 7.40
CA LEU A 136 4.77 15.64 8.54
C LEU A 136 4.12 16.43 9.68
N LEU A 137 3.76 15.74 10.76
CA LEU A 137 3.26 16.34 11.99
C LEU A 137 4.38 17.07 12.73
N THR A 138 5.56 16.47 12.74
CA THR A 138 6.82 17.03 13.23
C THR A 138 7.93 16.74 12.22
N LYS A 139 9.18 17.03 12.55
CA LYS A 139 10.33 16.67 11.69
C LYS A 139 10.46 15.16 11.45
N ASN A 140 10.01 14.37 12.40
CA ASN A 140 10.18 12.91 12.37
C ASN A 140 8.86 12.15 12.35
N LEU A 141 7.79 12.70 12.95
CA LEU A 141 6.49 12.05 13.01
C LEU A 141 5.66 12.41 11.78
N PHE A 142 5.14 11.39 11.10
CA PHE A 142 4.28 11.59 9.93
C PHE A 142 2.97 10.81 10.06
N THR A 143 1.96 11.27 9.36
CA THR A 143 0.74 10.52 9.06
C THR A 143 0.59 10.37 7.56
N ARG A 144 -0.09 9.31 7.14
CA ARG A 144 -0.28 8.98 5.72
C ARG A 144 -1.71 8.53 5.48
N VAL A 145 -2.28 8.90 4.34
CA VAL A 145 -3.50 8.30 3.79
C VAL A 145 -3.16 7.68 2.45
N GLU A 146 -3.71 6.51 2.18
CA GLU A 146 -3.39 5.75 0.97
C GLU A 146 -4.61 5.02 0.43
N VAL A 147 -4.73 4.98 -0.89
CA VAL A 147 -5.66 4.10 -1.60
C VAL A 147 -4.83 3.21 -2.50
N SER A 148 -5.01 1.91 -2.39
CA SER A 148 -4.26 0.94 -3.18
C SER A 148 -5.13 -0.20 -3.69
N GLN A 149 -4.65 -0.85 -4.73
CA GLN A 149 -5.27 -2.02 -5.32
C GLN A 149 -4.22 -3.11 -5.52
N GLN A 150 -4.57 -4.33 -5.16
CA GLN A 150 -3.79 -5.53 -5.38
C GLN A 150 -4.57 -6.46 -6.30
N ASN A 151 -3.94 -6.90 -7.39
CA ASN A 151 -4.55 -7.77 -8.38
C ASN A 151 -3.83 -9.11 -8.39
N TYR A 152 -4.39 -10.11 -7.71
CA TYR A 152 -3.81 -11.44 -7.68
C TYR A 152 -4.06 -12.19 -8.98
N LYS A 153 -3.13 -13.07 -9.34
CA LYS A 153 -3.27 -13.94 -10.51
C LYS A 153 -4.40 -14.94 -10.27
N THR A 154 -5.07 -15.30 -11.36
CA THR A 154 -6.11 -16.32 -11.33
C THR A 154 -5.51 -17.67 -10.92
N VAL A 155 -6.15 -18.33 -9.96
CA VAL A 155 -5.87 -19.70 -9.54
C VAL A 155 -6.79 -20.63 -10.32
N TYR A 156 -6.23 -21.68 -10.93
CA TYR A 156 -6.98 -22.71 -11.64
C TYR A 156 -7.00 -23.98 -10.80
N TRP A 157 -8.19 -24.51 -10.58
CA TRP A 157 -8.38 -25.76 -9.83
C TRP A 157 -8.50 -26.96 -10.76
N SER A 158 -8.23 -28.16 -10.22
CA SER A 158 -8.26 -29.42 -10.99
C SER A 158 -9.68 -29.83 -11.47
N ASP A 159 -10.71 -29.22 -10.91
CA ASP A 159 -12.12 -29.42 -11.32
C ASP A 159 -12.54 -28.50 -12.47
N GLY A 160 -11.63 -27.65 -12.99
CA GLY A 160 -11.87 -26.69 -14.07
C GLY A 160 -12.43 -25.35 -13.60
N SER A 161 -12.61 -25.15 -12.30
CA SER A 161 -12.96 -23.84 -11.73
C SER A 161 -11.76 -22.91 -11.66
N SER A 162 -12.01 -21.60 -11.57
CA SER A 162 -10.95 -20.62 -11.41
C SER A 162 -11.42 -19.48 -10.50
N ASP A 163 -10.51 -19.01 -9.62
CA ASP A 163 -10.74 -17.92 -8.70
C ASP A 163 -9.74 -16.77 -8.94
N LYS A 164 -10.25 -15.54 -8.89
CA LYS A 164 -9.45 -14.33 -9.00
C LYS A 164 -9.82 -13.36 -7.90
N ALA A 165 -8.88 -13.08 -7.02
CA ALA A 165 -9.03 -12.10 -5.95
C ALA A 165 -8.48 -10.73 -6.36
N ASN A 166 -9.27 -9.67 -6.11
CA ASN A 166 -8.84 -8.29 -6.20
C ASN A 166 -9.12 -7.62 -4.85
N ILE A 167 -8.12 -6.90 -4.31
CA ILE A 167 -8.25 -6.19 -3.04
C ILE A 167 -8.13 -4.70 -3.32
N ASN A 168 -9.14 -3.92 -2.88
CA ASN A 168 -9.07 -2.47 -2.80
C ASN A 168 -8.89 -2.10 -1.32
N ALA A 169 -7.85 -1.34 -1.01
CA ALA A 169 -7.51 -0.94 0.35
C ALA A 169 -7.54 0.58 0.49
N TYR A 170 -8.10 1.04 1.61
CA TYR A 170 -8.12 2.44 2.05
C TYR A 170 -7.44 2.50 3.41
N GLY A 171 -6.26 3.10 3.48
CA GLY A 171 -5.41 3.07 4.66
C GLY A 171 -5.13 4.43 5.27
N ILE A 172 -4.88 4.40 6.57
CA ILE A 172 -4.29 5.50 7.34
C ILE A 172 -3.10 4.96 8.10
N SER A 173 -2.05 5.77 8.23
CA SER A 173 -0.81 5.38 8.92
C SER A 173 -0.33 6.46 9.86
N LEU A 174 0.37 6.02 10.90
CA LEU A 174 1.18 6.86 11.76
C LEU A 174 2.59 6.27 11.80
N GLY A 175 3.60 7.09 11.55
CA GLY A 175 4.97 6.58 11.43
C GLY A 175 6.03 7.57 11.88
N TRP A 176 7.24 7.05 11.98
CA TRP A 176 8.43 7.78 12.37
C TRP A 176 9.48 7.71 11.28
N ARG A 177 10.10 8.85 10.96
CA ARG A 177 11.18 8.98 9.99
C ARG A 177 12.50 9.29 10.70
N PHE A 178 13.55 8.56 10.34
CA PHE A 178 14.88 8.62 10.93
C PHE A 178 15.85 9.42 10.07
#